data_91248421d752d136bfbbed39d130573f
#
_entry.id   91248421d752d136bfbbed39d130573f
#
_cell.length_a   1.000
_cell.length_b   1.000
_cell.length_c   1.000
_cell.angle_alpha   90.00
_cell.angle_beta   90.00
_cell.angle_gamma   90.00
#
_symmetry.space_group_name_H-M   'P 1'
#
loop_
_entity.id
_entity.type
_entity.pdbx_description
1 polymer ?
#
loop_
_entity_poly.entity_id
_entity_poly.type
_entity_poly.pdbx_seq_one_letter_code
_entity_poly.pdbx_strand_id
1 'polypeptide(L)'
;SLYPSIRDVLNSDEALKQSIARLNGLEKGKVKLGVFNSVCASLLPGLLKSFAAHYPQIEIEVYQGTYDDVKEWLRTGQVDIAFLSSTCREEFNLTELFREPLLCIVPQDWPEPQDGVMTPALMNGQSFVVQCDATDAEMRQFLKKYKIGTERRCHVIDDQSNIAMVEAGLGISIMPQMLLRDCKAAVKVYPIEPEEYRVVGLAVQRPASMAPAVEQMFHHIVDYCRQLELPL
;
A
#
# COMPACT_ATOMS: atom_id res chain seq x y z
N SER A 1 -16.84 -20.89 10.81
CA SER A 1 -16.23 -21.53 9.63
C SER A 1 -14.97 -22.27 10.06
N LEU A 2 -14.74 -23.51 9.59
CA LEU A 2 -13.51 -24.29 9.84
C LEU A 2 -12.36 -23.90 8.90
N TYR A 3 -12.65 -23.06 7.93
CA TYR A 3 -11.71 -22.70 6.85
C TYR A 3 -10.39 -22.09 7.36
N PRO A 4 -10.38 -21.12 8.31
CA PRO A 4 -9.13 -20.61 8.88
C PRO A 4 -8.29 -21.69 9.57
N SER A 5 -8.92 -22.56 10.36
CA SER A 5 -8.21 -23.64 11.07
C SER A 5 -7.57 -24.67 10.11
N ILE A 6 -8.24 -25.01 9.01
CA ILE A 6 -7.68 -25.86 7.97
C ILE A 6 -6.47 -25.20 7.33
N ARG A 7 -6.58 -23.90 7.02
CA ARG A 7 -5.49 -23.13 6.43
C ARG A 7 -4.29 -23.04 7.38
N ASP A 8 -4.53 -22.89 8.68
CA ASP A 8 -3.47 -22.89 9.69
C ASP A 8 -2.68 -24.19 9.72
N VAL A 9 -3.34 -25.34 9.58
CA VAL A 9 -2.69 -26.64 9.49
C VAL A 9 -1.83 -26.74 8.23
N LEU A 10 -2.36 -26.33 7.08
CA LEU A 10 -1.63 -26.33 5.81
C LEU A 10 -0.41 -25.40 5.83
N ASN A 11 -0.54 -24.22 6.37
CA ASN A 11 0.58 -23.27 6.51
C ASN A 11 1.65 -23.81 7.49
N SER A 12 1.24 -24.51 8.55
CA SER A 12 2.18 -25.12 9.51
C SER A 12 2.93 -26.31 8.89
N ASP A 13 2.26 -27.14 8.07
CA ASP A 13 2.91 -28.24 7.31
C ASP A 13 3.92 -27.68 6.30
N GLU A 14 3.59 -26.63 5.60
CA GLU A 14 4.50 -25.97 4.66
C GLU A 14 5.72 -25.37 5.39
N ALA A 15 5.52 -24.72 6.54
CA ALA A 15 6.60 -24.17 7.35
C ALA A 15 7.55 -25.27 7.85
N LEU A 16 7.01 -26.44 8.24
CA LEU A 16 7.81 -27.61 8.63
C LEU A 16 8.67 -28.12 7.45
N LYS A 17 8.07 -28.26 6.26
CA LYS A 17 8.79 -28.68 5.04
C LYS A 17 9.95 -27.71 4.70
N GLN A 18 9.71 -26.41 4.80
CA GLN A 18 10.72 -25.39 4.58
C GLN A 18 11.83 -25.46 5.62
N SER A 19 11.49 -25.69 6.90
CA SER A 19 12.47 -25.86 7.96
C SER A 19 13.38 -27.08 7.74
N ILE A 20 12.82 -28.20 7.30
CA ILE A 20 13.56 -29.39 6.91
C ILE A 20 14.47 -29.10 5.71
N ALA A 21 13.98 -28.39 4.69
CA ALA A 21 14.79 -28.00 3.54
C ALA A 21 16.00 -27.12 3.96
N ARG A 22 15.77 -26.14 4.84
CA ARG A 22 16.82 -25.25 5.37
C ARG A 22 17.89 -26.02 6.14
N LEU A 23 17.52 -27.03 6.95
CA LEU A 23 18.48 -27.92 7.63
C LEU A 23 19.37 -28.70 6.64
N ASN A 24 18.87 -28.96 5.44
CA ASN A 24 19.61 -29.61 4.36
C ASN A 24 20.35 -28.60 3.44
N GLY A 25 20.46 -27.32 3.84
CA GLY A 25 21.13 -26.27 3.06
C GLY A 25 20.37 -25.81 1.83
N LEU A 26 19.05 -26.08 1.74
CA LEU A 26 18.20 -25.70 0.62
C LEU A 26 17.32 -24.50 1.00
N GLU A 27 17.56 -23.34 0.40
CA GLU A 27 16.73 -22.14 0.53
C GLU A 27 15.58 -22.17 -0.47
N LYS A 28 14.60 -23.00 -0.21
CA LYS A 28 13.40 -23.13 -1.05
C LYS A 28 12.13 -23.06 -0.23
N GLY A 29 11.06 -22.60 -0.85
CA GLY A 29 9.77 -22.46 -0.21
C GLY A 29 8.83 -21.61 -1.04
N LYS A 30 7.73 -21.20 -0.41
CA LYS A 30 6.71 -20.37 -1.00
C LYS A 30 6.32 -19.25 -0.04
N VAL A 31 6.12 -18.06 -0.57
CA VAL A 31 5.68 -16.87 0.18
C VAL A 31 4.50 -16.25 -0.52
N LYS A 32 3.47 -15.94 0.23
CA LYS A 32 2.26 -15.25 -0.25
C LYS A 32 2.25 -13.82 0.28
N LEU A 33 2.32 -12.86 -0.64
CA LEU A 33 2.31 -11.42 -0.33
C LEU A 33 0.93 -10.82 -0.59
N GLY A 34 0.37 -10.14 0.41
CA GLY A 34 -0.79 -9.28 0.25
C GLY A 34 -0.36 -7.83 0.02
N VAL A 35 -0.85 -7.19 -1.04
CA VAL A 35 -0.46 -5.83 -1.41
C VAL A 35 -1.66 -5.01 -1.88
N PHE A 36 -1.66 -3.72 -1.59
CA PHE A 36 -2.60 -2.78 -2.20
C PHE A 36 -2.01 -2.12 -3.44
N ASN A 37 -2.86 -1.47 -4.23
CA ASN A 37 -2.56 -1.07 -5.60
C ASN A 37 -1.29 -0.24 -5.75
N SER A 38 -1.09 0.83 -4.96
CA SER A 38 0.06 1.72 -5.11
C SER A 38 1.40 1.03 -4.83
N VAL A 39 1.47 0.17 -3.81
CA VAL A 39 2.66 -0.65 -3.52
C VAL A 39 2.91 -1.65 -4.64
N CYS A 40 1.84 -2.30 -5.14
CA CYS A 40 1.94 -3.25 -6.24
C CYS A 40 2.49 -2.62 -7.51
N ALA A 41 2.03 -1.41 -7.85
CA ALA A 41 2.46 -0.73 -9.08
C ALA A 41 3.87 -0.13 -8.98
N SER A 42 4.24 0.44 -7.84
CA SER A 42 5.44 1.28 -7.74
C SER A 42 6.64 0.60 -7.07
N LEU A 43 6.42 -0.22 -6.04
CA LEU A 43 7.50 -0.82 -5.24
C LEU A 43 7.77 -2.27 -5.62
N LEU A 44 6.70 -3.04 -5.79
CA LEU A 44 6.78 -4.50 -5.86
C LEU A 44 7.60 -5.02 -7.04
N PRO A 45 7.56 -4.46 -8.27
CA PRO A 45 8.33 -4.98 -9.39
C PRO A 45 9.84 -4.99 -9.14
N GLY A 46 10.38 -3.91 -8.60
CA GLY A 46 11.79 -3.80 -8.24
C GLY A 46 12.18 -4.72 -7.09
N LEU A 47 11.34 -4.77 -6.06
CA LEU A 47 11.51 -5.65 -4.91
C LEU A 47 11.57 -7.13 -5.32
N LEU A 48 10.61 -7.60 -6.11
CA LEU A 48 10.55 -9.00 -6.55
C LEU A 48 11.73 -9.36 -7.45
N LYS A 49 12.15 -8.46 -8.35
CA LYS A 49 13.33 -8.66 -9.17
C LYS A 49 14.59 -8.82 -8.31
N SER A 50 14.75 -7.97 -7.29
CA SER A 50 15.85 -8.04 -6.34
C SER A 50 15.80 -9.33 -5.51
N PHE A 51 14.63 -9.71 -4.99
CA PHE A 51 14.49 -10.93 -4.21
C PHE A 51 14.80 -12.19 -5.02
N ALA A 52 14.27 -12.31 -6.23
CA ALA A 52 14.49 -13.46 -7.09
C ALA A 52 15.99 -13.67 -7.47
N ALA A 53 16.76 -12.58 -7.53
CA ALA A 53 18.21 -12.67 -7.77
C ALA A 53 18.96 -13.29 -6.57
N HIS A 54 18.49 -13.11 -5.33
CA HIS A 54 19.11 -13.64 -4.12
C HIS A 54 18.55 -15.03 -3.76
N TYR A 55 17.26 -15.25 -3.98
CA TYR A 55 16.53 -16.47 -3.58
C TYR A 55 15.76 -17.11 -4.75
N PRO A 56 16.45 -17.62 -5.79
CA PRO A 56 15.81 -18.09 -7.02
C PRO A 56 14.93 -19.33 -6.85
N GLN A 57 15.03 -20.04 -5.72
CA GLN A 57 14.22 -21.24 -5.45
C GLN A 57 13.02 -20.95 -4.53
N ILE A 58 12.79 -19.70 -4.13
CA ILE A 58 11.59 -19.30 -3.36
C ILE A 58 10.54 -18.79 -4.33
N GLU A 59 9.41 -19.48 -4.36
CA GLU A 59 8.23 -19.07 -5.13
C GLU A 59 7.49 -17.95 -4.42
N ILE A 60 7.06 -16.93 -5.17
CA ILE A 60 6.28 -15.82 -4.62
C ILE A 60 4.92 -15.77 -5.31
N GLU A 61 3.86 -15.80 -4.51
CA GLU A 61 2.51 -15.48 -4.95
C GLU A 61 2.11 -14.10 -4.45
N VAL A 62 1.59 -13.27 -5.36
CA VAL A 62 1.12 -11.91 -5.04
C VAL A 62 -0.40 -11.87 -5.10
N TYR A 63 -1.00 -11.37 -4.04
CA TYR A 63 -2.42 -11.10 -3.92
C TYR A 63 -2.61 -9.58 -3.83
N GLN A 64 -3.19 -9.00 -4.87
CA GLN A 64 -3.50 -7.56 -4.93
C GLN A 64 -4.97 -7.33 -4.65
N GLY A 65 -5.28 -6.40 -3.76
CA GLY A 65 -6.65 -6.03 -3.41
C GLY A 65 -6.76 -4.69 -2.71
N THR A 66 -7.94 -4.43 -2.19
CA THR A 66 -8.21 -3.27 -1.34
C THR A 66 -7.54 -3.42 0.04
N TYR A 67 -7.51 -2.34 0.83
CA TYR A 67 -7.01 -2.43 2.22
C TYR A 67 -7.77 -3.47 3.04
N ASP A 68 -9.09 -3.57 2.85
CA ASP A 68 -9.92 -4.53 3.56
C ASP A 68 -9.66 -5.97 3.10
N ASP A 69 -9.47 -6.20 1.80
CA ASP A 69 -9.06 -7.50 1.26
C ASP A 69 -7.74 -7.96 1.88
N VAL A 70 -6.72 -7.10 1.83
CA VAL A 70 -5.38 -7.43 2.34
C VAL A 70 -5.39 -7.72 3.84
N LYS A 71 -6.15 -6.95 4.63
CA LYS A 71 -6.37 -7.23 6.06
C LYS A 71 -7.00 -8.59 6.29
N GLU A 72 -8.07 -8.89 5.55
CA GLU A 72 -8.77 -10.15 5.69
C GLU A 72 -7.90 -11.34 5.26
N TRP A 73 -7.14 -11.21 4.18
CA TRP A 73 -6.20 -12.25 3.75
C TRP A 73 -5.12 -12.54 4.80
N LEU A 74 -4.57 -11.49 5.43
CA LEU A 74 -3.60 -11.68 6.52
C LEU A 74 -4.24 -12.34 7.74
N ARG A 75 -5.45 -11.89 8.14
CA ARG A 75 -6.18 -12.44 9.28
C ARG A 75 -6.54 -13.91 9.09
N THR A 76 -6.91 -14.29 7.88
CA THR A 76 -7.31 -15.67 7.54
C THR A 76 -6.14 -16.56 7.12
N GLY A 77 -4.90 -16.04 7.08
CA GLY A 77 -3.72 -16.80 6.64
C GLY A 77 -3.70 -17.11 5.14
N GLN A 78 -4.44 -16.36 4.34
CA GLN A 78 -4.37 -16.47 2.88
C GLN A 78 -3.07 -15.88 2.36
N VAL A 79 -2.52 -14.89 3.03
CA VAL A 79 -1.19 -14.34 2.80
C VAL A 79 -0.35 -14.48 4.05
N ASP A 80 0.97 -14.59 3.88
CA ASP A 80 1.94 -14.73 4.96
C ASP A 80 2.42 -13.37 5.44
N ILE A 81 2.61 -12.46 4.49
CA ILE A 81 3.07 -11.07 4.69
C ILE A 81 2.10 -10.13 3.99
N ALA A 82 1.80 -9.01 4.61
CA ALA A 82 0.94 -7.97 4.05
C ALA A 82 1.57 -6.59 4.16
N PHE A 83 1.49 -5.82 3.07
CA PHE A 83 1.70 -4.38 3.12
C PHE A 83 0.40 -3.73 3.58
N LEU A 84 0.48 -2.91 4.61
CA LEU A 84 -0.66 -2.24 5.21
C LEU A 84 -0.33 -0.76 5.47
N SER A 85 -1.36 0.07 5.50
CA SER A 85 -1.24 1.44 5.98
C SER A 85 -1.23 1.48 7.52
N SER A 86 -0.59 2.49 8.09
CA SER A 86 -0.60 2.74 9.54
C SER A 86 -2.00 2.93 10.13
N THR A 87 -3.01 3.17 9.30
CA THR A 87 -4.42 3.19 9.70
C THR A 87 -4.90 1.84 10.27
N CYS A 88 -4.15 0.76 9.98
CA CYS A 88 -4.42 -0.60 10.47
C CYS A 88 -3.63 -0.97 11.74
N ARG A 89 -2.88 -0.03 12.34
CA ARG A 89 -1.98 -0.28 13.49
C ARG A 89 -2.69 -0.84 14.73
N GLU A 90 -3.94 -0.51 14.92
CA GLU A 90 -4.73 -1.04 16.04
C GLU A 90 -5.08 -2.53 15.89
N GLU A 91 -5.14 -3.03 14.65
CA GLU A 91 -5.46 -4.43 14.35
C GLU A 91 -4.21 -5.31 14.22
N PHE A 92 -3.10 -4.75 13.71
CA PHE A 92 -1.92 -5.51 13.34
C PHE A 92 -0.65 -4.87 13.91
N ASN A 93 0.28 -5.71 14.35
CA ASN A 93 1.62 -5.24 14.70
C ASN A 93 2.39 -4.94 13.41
N LEU A 94 2.59 -3.65 13.11
CA LEU A 94 3.23 -3.18 11.90
C LEU A 94 4.69 -2.85 12.14
N THR A 95 5.57 -3.37 11.28
CA THR A 95 6.92 -2.84 11.08
C THR A 95 6.84 -1.73 10.04
N GLU A 96 7.07 -0.49 10.45
CA GLU A 96 7.06 0.66 9.53
C GLU A 96 8.19 0.53 8.52
N LEU A 97 7.86 0.73 7.24
CA LEU A 97 8.81 0.67 6.14
C LEU A 97 9.21 2.05 5.66
N PHE A 98 8.23 2.91 5.40
CA PHE A 98 8.44 4.29 4.95
C PHE A 98 7.18 5.12 5.15
N ARG A 99 7.39 6.45 5.13
CA ARG A 99 6.30 7.43 5.05
C ARG A 99 6.43 8.21 3.75
N GLU A 100 5.32 8.62 3.20
CA GLU A 100 5.27 9.41 1.97
C GLU A 100 4.24 10.53 2.08
N PRO A 101 4.51 11.71 1.51
CA PRO A 101 3.55 12.81 1.55
C PRO A 101 2.31 12.49 0.73
N LEU A 102 1.18 12.99 1.20
CA LEU A 102 -0.04 13.10 0.42
C LEU A 102 0.02 14.40 -0.38
N LEU A 103 -0.29 14.31 -1.66
CA LEU A 103 -0.29 15.44 -2.59
C LEU A 103 -1.69 15.64 -3.15
N CYS A 104 -2.02 16.89 -3.46
CA CYS A 104 -3.26 17.22 -4.16
C CYS A 104 -3.02 17.22 -5.67
N ILE A 105 -3.84 16.49 -6.42
CA ILE A 105 -3.87 16.57 -7.88
C ILE A 105 -5.11 17.32 -8.35
N VAL A 106 -4.91 18.17 -9.35
CA VAL A 106 -5.94 19.02 -9.91
C VAL A 106 -5.89 19.01 -11.44
N PRO A 107 -6.95 19.37 -12.15
CA PRO A 107 -6.94 19.52 -13.61
C PRO A 107 -5.85 20.48 -14.09
N GLN A 108 -5.40 20.31 -15.32
CA GLN A 108 -4.34 21.13 -15.92
C GLN A 108 -4.64 22.62 -15.97
N ASP A 109 -5.92 22.98 -16.13
CA ASP A 109 -6.41 24.36 -16.19
C ASP A 109 -6.74 24.97 -14.81
N TRP A 110 -6.48 24.21 -13.73
CA TRP A 110 -6.70 24.71 -12.37
C TRP A 110 -5.87 25.97 -12.11
N PRO A 111 -6.46 27.02 -11.49
CA PRO A 111 -5.74 28.22 -11.14
C PRO A 111 -4.62 27.90 -10.16
N GLU A 112 -3.43 28.47 -10.39
CA GLU A 112 -2.31 28.22 -9.53
C GLU A 112 -2.54 28.81 -8.14
N PRO A 113 -2.36 28.03 -7.05
CA PRO A 113 -2.45 28.55 -5.69
C PRO A 113 -1.38 29.60 -5.43
N GLN A 114 -1.71 30.65 -4.69
CA GLN A 114 -0.83 31.80 -4.46
C GLN A 114 0.57 31.42 -3.97
N ASP A 115 0.65 30.43 -3.08
CA ASP A 115 1.92 29.96 -2.47
C ASP A 115 2.39 28.62 -3.04
N GLY A 116 1.79 28.15 -4.14
CA GLY A 116 2.12 26.85 -4.75
C GLY A 116 1.71 25.63 -3.91
N VAL A 117 0.85 25.81 -2.90
CA VAL A 117 0.39 24.74 -2.00
C VAL A 117 -1.14 24.68 -1.95
N MET A 118 -1.67 23.49 -1.74
CA MET A 118 -3.11 23.28 -1.55
C MET A 118 -3.44 23.24 -0.06
N THR A 119 -4.32 24.13 0.37
CA THR A 119 -4.78 24.19 1.76
C THR A 119 -6.20 23.63 1.89
N PRO A 120 -6.62 23.20 3.10
CA PRO A 120 -8.01 22.79 3.35
C PRO A 120 -9.03 23.85 2.96
N ALA A 121 -8.68 25.15 3.08
CA ALA A 121 -9.56 26.25 2.70
C ALA A 121 -9.78 26.31 1.18
N LEU A 122 -8.75 26.10 0.37
CA LEU A 122 -8.85 26.04 -1.09
C LEU A 122 -9.59 24.80 -1.58
N MET A 123 -9.46 23.68 -0.86
CA MET A 123 -10.13 22.43 -1.18
C MET A 123 -11.61 22.42 -0.79
N ASN A 124 -11.99 23.23 0.20
CA ASN A 124 -13.35 23.20 0.73
C ASN A 124 -14.37 23.69 -0.32
N GLY A 125 -15.43 22.93 -0.51
CA GLY A 125 -16.47 23.23 -1.50
C GLY A 125 -16.13 22.77 -2.93
N GLN A 126 -14.96 22.16 -3.16
CA GLN A 126 -14.61 21.63 -4.48
C GLN A 126 -15.27 20.27 -4.74
N SER A 127 -15.37 19.92 -6.02
CA SER A 127 -15.71 18.56 -6.43
C SER A 127 -14.52 17.64 -6.23
N PHE A 128 -14.73 16.46 -5.67
CA PHE A 128 -13.68 15.48 -5.42
C PHE A 128 -13.89 14.20 -6.22
N VAL A 129 -12.80 13.68 -6.76
CA VAL A 129 -12.70 12.29 -7.19
C VAL A 129 -12.14 11.51 -6.01
N VAL A 130 -12.93 10.60 -5.48
CA VAL A 130 -12.56 9.79 -4.30
C VAL A 130 -12.54 8.31 -4.68
N GLN A 131 -11.69 7.55 -4.01
CA GLN A 131 -11.76 6.11 -4.13
C GLN A 131 -12.83 5.54 -3.20
N CYS A 132 -13.21 4.27 -3.44
CA CYS A 132 -14.14 3.60 -2.56
C CYS A 132 -13.57 3.45 -1.15
N ASP A 133 -14.43 3.29 -0.17
CA ASP A 133 -14.07 3.30 1.26
C ASP A 133 -13.01 2.27 1.65
N ALA A 134 -12.91 1.19 0.91
CA ALA A 134 -11.96 0.12 1.16
C ALA A 134 -10.53 0.38 0.64
N THR A 135 -10.30 1.48 -0.11
CA THR A 135 -9.03 1.76 -0.78
C THR A 135 -8.36 3.07 -0.37
N ASP A 136 -9.08 3.99 0.28
CA ASP A 136 -8.58 5.34 0.57
C ASP A 136 -8.95 5.81 1.98
N ALA A 137 -8.28 5.21 2.96
CA ALA A 137 -8.47 5.59 4.35
C ALA A 137 -7.86 6.96 4.67
N GLU A 138 -6.72 7.29 4.07
CA GLU A 138 -5.96 8.51 4.33
C GLU A 138 -6.71 9.76 3.86
N MET A 139 -7.21 9.75 2.63
CA MET A 139 -7.99 10.88 2.11
C MET A 139 -9.26 11.12 2.94
N ARG A 140 -9.95 10.05 3.32
CA ARG A 140 -11.14 10.18 4.19
C ARG A 140 -10.80 10.77 5.55
N GLN A 141 -9.69 10.33 6.15
CA GLN A 141 -9.21 10.89 7.41
C GLN A 141 -8.85 12.37 7.26
N PHE A 142 -8.21 12.74 6.14
CA PHE A 142 -7.88 14.11 5.81
C PHE A 142 -9.13 14.98 5.70
N LEU A 143 -10.09 14.58 4.85
CA LEU A 143 -11.34 15.33 4.68
C LEU A 143 -12.10 15.51 5.99
N LYS A 144 -12.14 14.47 6.83
CA LYS A 144 -12.76 14.50 8.15
C LYS A 144 -12.01 15.40 9.13
N LYS A 145 -10.68 15.28 9.20
CA LYS A 145 -9.80 16.04 10.10
C LYS A 145 -9.95 17.54 9.89
N TYR A 146 -9.96 17.96 8.62
CA TYR A 146 -10.05 19.38 8.25
C TYR A 146 -11.48 19.85 7.96
N LYS A 147 -12.48 18.98 8.16
CA LYS A 147 -13.92 19.29 7.94
C LYS A 147 -14.20 19.82 6.55
N ILE A 148 -13.53 19.25 5.54
CA ILE A 148 -13.68 19.68 4.15
C ILE A 148 -15.03 19.19 3.61
N GLY A 149 -15.88 20.14 3.23
CA GLY A 149 -17.12 19.88 2.50
C GLY A 149 -16.81 19.68 1.01
N THR A 150 -17.46 18.73 0.37
CA THR A 150 -17.31 18.46 -1.07
C THR A 150 -18.62 18.76 -1.79
N GLU A 151 -18.55 19.45 -2.94
CA GLU A 151 -19.72 19.75 -3.73
C GLU A 151 -20.28 18.48 -4.38
N ARG A 152 -19.40 17.73 -5.05
CA ARG A 152 -19.72 16.45 -5.71
C ARG A 152 -18.63 15.45 -5.41
N ARG A 153 -18.98 14.15 -5.49
CA ARG A 153 -18.03 13.05 -5.36
C ARG A 153 -18.21 12.07 -6.52
N CYS A 154 -17.14 11.85 -7.27
CA CYS A 154 -17.04 10.70 -8.17
C CYS A 154 -16.36 9.57 -7.40
N HIS A 155 -16.97 8.39 -7.35
CA HIS A 155 -16.39 7.22 -6.67
C HIS A 155 -15.78 6.28 -7.71
N VAL A 156 -14.49 6.01 -7.57
CA VAL A 156 -13.74 5.08 -8.41
C VAL A 156 -13.09 4.00 -7.53
N ILE A 157 -12.58 2.95 -8.13
CA ILE A 157 -11.98 1.83 -7.39
C ILE A 157 -10.45 1.93 -7.38
N ASP A 158 -9.85 2.40 -8.47
CA ASP A 158 -8.42 2.35 -8.69
C ASP A 158 -7.81 3.75 -8.94
N ASP A 159 -6.49 3.82 -8.76
CA ASP A 159 -5.72 5.06 -8.87
C ASP A 159 -5.71 5.64 -10.29
N GLN A 160 -5.67 4.80 -11.32
CA GLN A 160 -5.62 5.25 -12.72
C GLN A 160 -6.93 5.91 -13.12
N SER A 161 -8.06 5.30 -12.75
CA SER A 161 -9.39 5.89 -12.94
C SER A 161 -9.53 7.22 -12.18
N ASN A 162 -8.98 7.30 -10.97
CA ASN A 162 -8.97 8.54 -10.18
C ASN A 162 -8.23 9.65 -10.94
N ILE A 163 -7.00 9.39 -11.38
CA ILE A 163 -6.18 10.35 -12.12
C ILE A 163 -6.88 10.77 -13.43
N ALA A 164 -7.43 9.82 -14.19
CA ALA A 164 -8.12 10.12 -15.45
C ALA A 164 -9.37 11.00 -15.25
N MET A 165 -10.12 10.81 -14.16
CA MET A 165 -11.25 11.66 -13.82
C MET A 165 -10.83 13.09 -13.44
N VAL A 166 -9.70 13.23 -12.73
CA VAL A 166 -9.12 14.55 -12.43
C VAL A 166 -8.63 15.22 -13.71
N GLU A 167 -7.91 14.49 -14.58
CA GLU A 167 -7.48 14.99 -15.89
C GLU A 167 -8.65 15.48 -16.73
N ALA A 168 -9.78 14.79 -16.67
CA ALA A 168 -11.02 15.18 -17.36
C ALA A 168 -11.75 16.36 -16.72
N GLY A 169 -11.25 16.97 -15.64
CA GLY A 169 -11.85 18.13 -14.99
C GLY A 169 -13.04 17.83 -14.08
N LEU A 170 -13.22 16.57 -13.66
CA LEU A 170 -14.37 16.17 -12.84
C LEU A 170 -14.22 16.51 -11.35
N GLY A 171 -13.04 16.95 -10.94
CA GLY A 171 -12.75 17.34 -9.58
C GLY A 171 -11.25 17.29 -9.26
N ILE A 172 -10.93 17.44 -7.99
CA ILE A 172 -9.58 17.30 -7.45
C ILE A 172 -9.47 15.98 -6.68
N SER A 173 -8.25 15.53 -6.39
CA SER A 173 -8.04 14.36 -5.54
C SER A 173 -6.79 14.51 -4.68
N ILE A 174 -6.66 13.66 -3.66
CA ILE A 174 -5.50 13.58 -2.79
C ILE A 174 -4.91 12.18 -2.95
N MET A 175 -3.63 12.12 -3.27
CA MET A 175 -2.96 10.85 -3.59
C MET A 175 -1.58 10.77 -2.96
N PRO A 176 -1.09 9.56 -2.63
CA PRO A 176 0.28 9.35 -2.21
C PRO A 176 1.28 9.69 -3.33
N GLN A 177 2.40 10.31 -2.97
CA GLN A 177 3.43 10.74 -3.91
C GLN A 177 3.95 9.61 -4.81
N MET A 178 4.04 8.40 -4.30
CA MET A 178 4.53 7.23 -5.03
C MET A 178 3.77 6.99 -6.35
N LEU A 179 2.47 7.24 -6.38
CA LEU A 179 1.64 7.08 -7.57
C LEU A 179 1.87 8.15 -8.64
N LEU A 180 2.43 9.29 -8.24
CA LEU A 180 2.57 10.47 -9.09
C LEU A 180 3.96 10.64 -9.69
N ARG A 181 4.97 9.86 -9.24
CA ARG A 181 6.36 9.98 -9.71
C ARG A 181 6.52 9.82 -11.22
N ASP A 182 5.81 8.85 -11.80
CA ASP A 182 5.86 8.55 -13.23
C ASP A 182 4.53 8.82 -13.94
N CYS A 183 3.67 9.65 -13.32
CA CYS A 183 2.38 10.00 -13.86
C CYS A 183 2.54 10.85 -15.13
N LYS A 184 1.94 10.38 -16.24
CA LYS A 184 1.98 11.06 -17.55
C LYS A 184 0.68 11.83 -17.86
N ALA A 185 -0.31 11.76 -16.97
CA ALA A 185 -1.58 12.44 -17.15
C ALA A 185 -1.40 13.97 -17.08
N ALA A 186 -2.22 14.71 -17.80
CA ALA A 186 -2.21 16.16 -17.82
C ALA A 186 -2.91 16.73 -16.58
N VAL A 187 -2.30 16.54 -15.42
CA VAL A 187 -2.73 17.08 -14.12
C VAL A 187 -1.62 17.93 -13.52
N LYS A 188 -2.00 18.89 -12.68
CA LYS A 188 -1.05 19.59 -11.81
C LYS A 188 -1.03 18.93 -10.44
N VAL A 189 0.15 18.92 -9.83
CA VAL A 189 0.39 18.29 -8.51
C VAL A 189 0.90 19.35 -7.55
N TYR A 190 0.25 19.49 -6.42
CA TYR A 190 0.63 20.46 -5.39
C TYR A 190 0.84 19.76 -4.04
N PRO A 191 1.84 20.20 -3.25
CA PRO A 191 1.93 19.82 -1.86
C PRO A 191 0.72 20.34 -1.09
N ILE A 192 0.40 19.65 0.00
CA ILE A 192 -0.70 20.00 0.91
C ILE A 192 -0.11 20.69 2.13
N GLU A 193 -0.73 21.79 2.57
CA GLU A 193 -0.37 22.47 3.82
C GLU A 193 -1.61 22.59 4.74
N PRO A 194 -1.51 22.11 6.01
CA PRO A 194 -0.35 21.45 6.63
C PRO A 194 -0.06 20.08 6.01
N GLU A 195 1.23 19.73 6.02
CA GLU A 195 1.68 18.45 5.43
C GLU A 195 1.02 17.25 6.08
N GLU A 196 0.59 16.32 5.24
CA GLU A 196 0.01 15.03 5.65
C GLU A 196 0.74 13.88 4.95
N TYR A 197 0.80 12.76 5.64
CA TYR A 197 1.59 11.62 5.18
C TYR A 197 0.80 10.32 5.29
N ARG A 198 1.09 9.42 4.37
CA ARG A 198 0.78 8.01 4.53
C ARG A 198 2.01 7.28 5.08
N VAL A 199 1.80 6.41 6.04
CA VAL A 199 2.85 5.49 6.52
C VAL A 199 2.50 4.09 6.04
N VAL A 200 3.42 3.47 5.31
CA VAL A 200 3.30 2.09 4.86
C VAL A 200 4.12 1.20 5.79
N GLY A 201 3.51 0.12 6.22
CA GLY A 201 4.14 -0.87 7.08
C GLY A 201 3.94 -2.29 6.56
N LEU A 202 4.64 -3.20 7.19
CA LEU A 202 4.62 -4.62 6.92
C LEU A 202 4.11 -5.38 8.14
N ALA A 203 3.16 -6.27 7.92
CA ALA A 203 2.67 -7.19 8.93
C ALA A 203 2.83 -8.62 8.47
N VAL A 204 3.03 -9.53 9.43
CA VAL A 204 3.06 -10.97 9.19
C VAL A 204 1.99 -11.65 10.03
N GLN A 205 1.45 -12.74 9.52
CA GLN A 205 0.38 -13.48 10.21
C GLN A 205 0.85 -14.02 11.57
N ARG A 206 2.07 -14.56 11.63
CA ARG A 206 2.63 -15.21 12.82
C ARG A 206 4.07 -14.75 13.08
N PRO A 207 4.26 -13.58 13.71
CA PRO A 207 5.61 -13.04 13.94
C PRO A 207 6.53 -13.96 14.74
N ALA A 208 5.99 -14.72 15.70
CA ALA A 208 6.77 -15.61 16.56
C ALA A 208 7.20 -16.94 15.90
N SER A 209 6.63 -17.28 14.73
CA SER A 209 6.88 -18.56 14.03
C SER A 209 6.81 -18.41 12.53
N MET A 210 7.58 -17.48 11.97
CA MET A 210 7.69 -17.32 10.51
C MET A 210 8.34 -18.56 9.89
N ALA A 211 7.79 -19.02 8.76
CA ALA A 211 8.47 -20.01 7.93
C ALA A 211 9.78 -19.40 7.36
N PRO A 212 10.83 -20.20 7.13
CA PRO A 212 12.12 -19.68 6.68
C PRO A 212 12.07 -18.76 5.45
N ALA A 213 11.28 -19.12 4.43
CA ALA A 213 11.14 -18.28 3.23
C ALA A 213 10.39 -16.96 3.53
N VAL A 214 9.42 -16.98 4.44
CA VAL A 214 8.68 -15.79 4.90
C VAL A 214 9.63 -14.85 5.65
N GLU A 215 10.48 -15.39 6.53
CA GLU A 215 11.51 -14.64 7.26
C GLU A 215 12.50 -13.95 6.30
N GLN A 216 12.99 -14.68 5.29
CA GLN A 216 13.88 -14.12 4.27
C GLN A 216 13.22 -13.01 3.49
N MET A 217 11.98 -13.20 3.04
CA MET A 217 11.22 -12.15 2.34
C MET A 217 10.97 -10.94 3.22
N PHE A 218 10.60 -11.14 4.48
CA PHE A 218 10.36 -10.04 5.42
C PHE A 218 11.61 -9.15 5.57
N HIS A 219 12.76 -9.76 5.85
CA HIS A 219 14.01 -9.01 5.99
C HIS A 219 14.43 -8.34 4.68
N HIS A 220 14.27 -9.03 3.55
CA HIS A 220 14.58 -8.45 2.24
C HIS A 220 13.72 -7.23 1.93
N ILE A 221 12.42 -7.26 2.24
CA ILE A 221 11.53 -6.09 2.06
C ILE A 221 12.03 -4.92 2.91
N VAL A 222 12.32 -5.15 4.19
CA VAL A 222 12.79 -4.10 5.10
C VAL A 222 14.09 -3.47 4.58
N ASP A 223 15.06 -4.31 4.20
CA ASP A 223 16.37 -3.83 3.72
C ASP A 223 16.25 -3.14 2.35
N TYR A 224 15.40 -3.64 1.46
CA TYR A 224 15.13 -3.01 0.16
C TYR A 224 14.53 -1.61 0.32
N CYS A 225 13.55 -1.44 1.20
CA CYS A 225 12.95 -0.13 1.46
C CYS A 225 13.97 0.86 2.07
N ARG A 226 14.86 0.39 2.95
CA ARG A 226 15.95 1.22 3.49
C ARG A 226 16.93 1.69 2.42
N GLN A 227 17.29 0.80 1.48
CA GLN A 227 18.20 1.13 0.38
C GLN A 227 17.63 2.14 -0.62
N LEU A 228 16.31 2.21 -0.75
CA LEU A 228 15.62 3.21 -1.57
C LEU A 228 15.62 4.60 -0.94
N GLU A 229 16.19 4.76 0.27
CA GLU A 229 16.18 6.03 1.02
C GLU A 229 14.78 6.66 1.12
N LEU A 230 13.76 5.80 1.20
CA LEU A 230 12.40 6.26 1.42
C LEU A 230 12.31 6.84 2.85
N PRO A 231 11.73 8.03 3.03
CA PRO A 231 11.66 8.66 4.35
C PRO A 231 10.86 7.80 5.34
N LEU A 232 11.38 7.72 6.59
CA LEU A 232 10.70 7.09 7.73
C LEU A 232 9.85 8.11 8.47
#